data_3f83265998137a2b24648596ab8ad45b
#
_entry.id   3f83265998137a2b24648596ab8ad45b
#
_cell.length_a   1.000
_cell.length_b   1.000
_cell.length_c   1.000
_cell.angle_alpha   90.00
_cell.angle_beta   90.00
_cell.angle_gamma   90.00
#
_symmetry.space_group_name_H-M   'P 1'
#
loop_
_entity.id
_entity.type
_entity.pdbx_description
1 polymer ?
#
loop_
_entity_poly.entity_id
_entity_poly.type
_entity_poly.pdbx_seq_one_letter_code
_entity_poly.pdbx_strand_id
1 'polypeptide(L)'
;KMIASYVPAKEETKKTIIMAHGVGCNRETMANFIKMYHELGFNVLAPDDRAHGDSDGKYVSYGWKDRIDYLRWIKLVLEKVGDDAEILMFGISMGAGIVTMLSGEDLPKQVKAIIADCGYTNVGDEFNYLLKDMFHLPPYPIEPLVSAINWYKVGYRLHNASCTEALKKNDLPTLFIHGDSDIYVPTYMS
;
A
#
# COMPACT_ATOMS: atom_id res chain seq x y z
N LYS A 1 -16.06 0.77 -9.26
CA LYS A 1 -16.01 2.12 -8.67
C LYS A 1 -15.01 2.10 -7.52
N MET A 2 -14.13 3.11 -7.42
CA MET A 2 -13.21 3.29 -6.29
C MET A 2 -13.64 4.53 -5.51
N ILE A 3 -13.55 4.46 -4.19
CA ILE A 3 -13.96 5.52 -3.26
C ILE A 3 -12.73 6.02 -2.49
N ALA A 4 -12.69 7.32 -2.22
CA ALA A 4 -11.67 7.93 -1.38
C ALA A 4 -12.24 9.13 -0.63
N SER A 5 -11.65 9.44 0.51
CA SER A 5 -11.84 10.71 1.21
C SER A 5 -10.72 11.66 0.86
N TYR A 6 -11.06 12.90 0.53
CA TYR A 6 -10.11 13.99 0.34
C TYR A 6 -10.33 15.07 1.39
N VAL A 7 -9.31 15.32 2.20
CA VAL A 7 -9.33 16.35 3.25
C VAL A 7 -8.35 17.45 2.84
N PRO A 8 -8.84 18.61 2.39
CA PRO A 8 -7.96 19.73 2.02
C PRO A 8 -7.28 20.29 3.29
N ALA A 9 -6.05 20.74 3.13
CA ALA A 9 -5.34 21.46 4.19
C ALA A 9 -6.09 22.74 4.58
N LYS A 10 -5.81 23.25 5.80
CA LYS A 10 -6.42 24.51 6.31
C LYS A 10 -6.01 25.72 5.49
N GLU A 11 -4.79 25.72 5.00
CA GLU A 11 -4.23 26.76 4.14
C GLU A 11 -3.85 26.16 2.78
N GLU A 12 -3.82 27.00 1.75
CA GLU A 12 -3.43 26.54 0.42
C GLU A 12 -2.01 25.96 0.44
N THR A 13 -1.87 24.73 -0.07
CA THR A 13 -0.59 24.03 -0.11
C THR A 13 -0.50 23.11 -1.33
N LYS A 14 0.72 22.87 -1.79
CA LYS A 14 1.04 21.87 -2.83
C LYS A 14 1.37 20.50 -2.23
N LYS A 15 1.56 20.42 -0.92
CA LYS A 15 1.86 19.16 -0.21
C LYS A 15 0.61 18.31 -0.09
N THR A 16 0.69 17.10 -0.59
CA THR A 16 -0.40 16.12 -0.52
C THR A 16 0.14 14.77 -0.09
N ILE A 17 -0.54 14.12 0.84
CA ILE A 17 -0.25 12.74 1.19
C ILE A 17 -1.36 11.83 0.66
N ILE A 18 -0.98 10.73 0.02
CA ILE A 18 -1.88 9.64 -0.38
C ILE A 18 -1.61 8.47 0.55
N MET A 19 -2.67 7.98 1.21
CA MET A 19 -2.57 6.95 2.24
C MET A 19 -3.13 5.62 1.76
N ALA A 20 -2.44 4.52 2.08
CA ALA A 20 -2.87 3.15 1.83
C ALA A 20 -3.08 2.42 3.16
N HIS A 21 -4.27 1.88 3.37
CA HIS A 21 -4.63 1.18 4.60
C HIS A 21 -4.21 -0.30 4.60
N GLY A 22 -4.25 -0.95 5.77
CA GLY A 22 -3.98 -2.38 5.93
C GLY A 22 -5.13 -3.28 5.45
N VAL A 23 -4.85 -4.58 5.32
CA VAL A 23 -5.87 -5.58 4.96
C VAL A 23 -7.01 -5.60 5.99
N GLY A 24 -8.26 -5.70 5.50
CA GLY A 24 -9.45 -5.69 6.36
C GLY A 24 -9.80 -4.33 6.97
N CYS A 25 -9.01 -3.29 6.67
CA CYS A 25 -9.24 -1.91 7.05
C CYS A 25 -9.94 -1.11 5.94
N ASN A 26 -10.12 0.17 6.13
CA ASN A 26 -10.67 1.12 5.17
C ASN A 26 -10.14 2.54 5.46
N ARG A 27 -10.53 3.53 4.66
CA ARG A 27 -10.14 4.93 4.85
C ARG A 27 -10.49 5.50 6.24
N GLU A 28 -11.55 5.02 6.87
CA GLU A 28 -11.99 5.50 8.21
C GLU A 28 -11.02 5.04 9.31
N THR A 29 -10.44 3.84 9.17
CA THR A 29 -9.43 3.33 10.11
C THR A 29 -8.14 4.16 10.09
N MET A 30 -7.92 4.93 9.01
CA MET A 30 -6.78 5.85 8.88
C MET A 30 -7.00 7.23 9.56
N ALA A 31 -8.11 7.43 10.26
CA ALA A 31 -8.52 8.74 10.81
C ALA A 31 -7.43 9.44 11.64
N ASN A 32 -6.68 8.71 12.46
CA ASN A 32 -5.59 9.28 13.25
C ASN A 32 -4.43 9.80 12.38
N PHE A 33 -4.05 9.05 11.36
CA PHE A 33 -3.04 9.47 10.38
C PHE A 33 -3.54 10.63 9.53
N ILE A 34 -4.80 10.59 9.09
CA ILE A 34 -5.44 11.70 8.36
C ILE A 34 -5.36 12.98 9.18
N LYS A 35 -5.76 12.92 10.46
CA LYS A 35 -5.69 14.05 11.39
C LYS A 35 -4.26 14.56 11.54
N MET A 36 -3.31 13.68 11.81
CA MET A 36 -1.89 14.03 12.00
C MET A 36 -1.33 14.79 10.79
N TYR A 37 -1.47 14.24 9.59
CA TYR A 37 -0.92 14.88 8.39
C TYR A 37 -1.68 16.15 7.99
N HIS A 38 -2.98 16.20 8.24
CA HIS A 38 -3.77 17.43 8.06
C HIS A 38 -3.29 18.54 9.00
N GLU A 39 -2.97 18.22 10.26
CA GLU A 39 -2.40 19.19 11.23
C GLU A 39 -0.98 19.64 10.83
N LEU A 40 -0.23 18.79 10.12
CA LEU A 40 1.08 19.13 9.52
C LEU A 40 0.96 19.96 8.22
N GLY A 41 -0.27 20.31 7.81
CA GLY A 41 -0.51 21.19 6.66
C GLY A 41 -0.52 20.47 5.30
N PHE A 42 -0.78 19.16 5.27
CA PHE A 42 -0.96 18.40 4.04
C PHE A 42 -2.43 18.38 3.60
N ASN A 43 -2.66 18.40 2.29
CA ASN A 43 -3.86 17.79 1.74
C ASN A 43 -3.76 16.27 1.95
N VAL A 44 -4.85 15.61 2.31
CA VAL A 44 -4.85 14.16 2.55
C VAL A 44 -5.82 13.48 1.60
N LEU A 45 -5.36 12.49 0.84
CA LEU A 45 -6.18 11.58 0.07
C LEU A 45 -6.07 10.19 0.68
N ALA A 46 -7.19 9.66 1.16
CA ALA A 46 -7.29 8.33 1.75
C ALA A 46 -8.30 7.48 0.95
N PRO A 47 -7.85 6.64 0.02
CA PRO A 47 -8.69 5.70 -0.69
C PRO A 47 -9.11 4.52 0.18
N ASP A 48 -10.23 3.89 -0.15
CA ASP A 48 -10.48 2.48 0.12
C ASP A 48 -9.85 1.65 -0.99
N ASP A 49 -9.00 0.71 -0.63
CA ASP A 49 -8.38 -0.22 -1.57
C ASP A 49 -9.41 -1.16 -2.22
N ARG A 50 -9.01 -1.89 -3.26
CA ARG A 50 -9.90 -2.87 -3.91
C ARG A 50 -10.50 -3.85 -2.93
N ALA A 51 -11.80 -4.11 -3.05
CA ALA A 51 -12.56 -5.03 -2.20
C ALA A 51 -12.54 -4.66 -0.70
N HIS A 52 -12.27 -3.39 -0.37
CA HIS A 52 -12.36 -2.85 0.98
C HIS A 52 -13.29 -1.64 1.05
N GLY A 53 -13.83 -1.38 2.23
CA GLY A 53 -14.72 -0.25 2.50
C GLY A 53 -15.86 -0.14 1.48
N ASP A 54 -16.00 1.02 0.87
CA ASP A 54 -17.02 1.31 -0.15
C ASP A 54 -16.50 1.14 -1.59
N SER A 55 -15.26 0.71 -1.77
CA SER A 55 -14.66 0.45 -3.08
C SER A 55 -15.07 -0.90 -3.65
N ASP A 56 -15.39 -0.92 -4.95
CA ASP A 56 -15.71 -2.18 -5.63
C ASP A 56 -14.47 -3.09 -5.69
N GLY A 57 -14.74 -4.38 -5.69
CA GLY A 57 -13.73 -5.42 -5.86
C GLY A 57 -14.30 -6.77 -5.51
N LYS A 58 -13.82 -7.82 -6.15
CA LYS A 58 -14.21 -9.19 -5.85
C LYS A 58 -13.18 -9.92 -4.99
N TYR A 59 -11.92 -9.50 -5.12
CA TYR A 59 -10.78 -10.13 -4.46
C TYR A 59 -9.81 -9.07 -3.97
N VAL A 60 -9.31 -9.25 -2.77
CA VAL A 60 -8.16 -8.51 -2.24
C VAL A 60 -6.93 -8.91 -3.02
N SER A 61 -6.11 -7.96 -3.44
CA SER A 61 -4.93 -8.22 -4.25
C SER A 61 -3.60 -7.99 -3.53
N TYR A 62 -3.66 -7.77 -2.24
CA TYR A 62 -2.47 -7.58 -1.38
C TYR A 62 -1.43 -6.64 -2.03
N GLY A 63 -1.91 -5.52 -2.56
CA GLY A 63 -1.07 -4.49 -3.16
C GLY A 63 -0.76 -4.69 -4.65
N TRP A 64 -0.75 -5.91 -5.18
CA TRP A 64 -0.29 -6.14 -6.56
C TRP A 64 -1.10 -5.39 -7.62
N LYS A 65 -2.43 -5.42 -7.55
CA LYS A 65 -3.28 -4.66 -8.46
C LYS A 65 -3.55 -3.25 -7.94
N ASP A 66 -3.58 -3.10 -6.62
CA ASP A 66 -3.83 -1.83 -5.96
C ASP A 66 -2.80 -0.77 -6.37
N ARG A 67 -1.51 -1.14 -6.53
CA ARG A 67 -0.47 -0.22 -6.99
C ARG A 67 -0.82 0.52 -8.30
N ILE A 68 -1.56 -0.14 -9.19
CA ILE A 68 -2.02 0.47 -10.46
C ILE A 68 -3.18 1.44 -10.22
N ASP A 69 -4.01 1.21 -9.21
CA ASP A 69 -5.04 2.17 -8.82
C ASP A 69 -4.40 3.42 -8.20
N TYR A 70 -3.29 3.25 -7.46
CA TYR A 70 -2.57 4.38 -6.88
C TYR A 70 -1.93 5.29 -7.93
N LEU A 71 -1.53 4.79 -9.09
CA LEU A 71 -1.16 5.66 -10.24
C LEU A 71 -2.31 6.57 -10.66
N ARG A 72 -3.56 6.09 -10.59
CA ARG A 72 -4.75 6.89 -10.90
C ARG A 72 -5.04 7.91 -9.80
N TRP A 73 -4.83 7.55 -8.53
CA TRP A 73 -4.96 8.48 -7.41
C TRP A 73 -3.92 9.60 -7.47
N ILE A 74 -2.68 9.28 -7.85
CA ILE A 74 -1.63 10.28 -8.11
C ILE A 74 -2.09 11.24 -9.22
N LYS A 75 -2.61 10.71 -10.33
CA LYS A 75 -3.13 11.53 -11.42
C LYS A 75 -4.27 12.46 -10.96
N LEU A 76 -5.20 11.95 -10.16
CA LEU A 76 -6.29 12.74 -9.57
C LEU A 76 -5.76 13.89 -8.70
N VAL A 77 -4.71 13.65 -7.92
CA VAL A 77 -4.07 14.69 -7.10
C VAL A 77 -3.44 15.75 -8.00
N LEU A 78 -2.75 15.38 -9.07
CA LEU A 78 -2.16 16.31 -10.03
C LEU A 78 -3.24 17.16 -10.71
N GLU A 79 -4.36 16.57 -11.11
CA GLU A 79 -5.50 17.31 -11.68
C GLU A 79 -6.12 18.30 -10.68
N LYS A 80 -6.09 17.99 -9.39
CA LYS A 80 -6.71 18.79 -8.33
C LYS A 80 -5.79 19.87 -7.76
N VAL A 81 -4.52 19.57 -7.57
CA VAL A 81 -3.54 20.44 -6.89
C VAL A 81 -2.65 21.19 -7.88
N GLY A 82 -2.39 20.58 -9.04
CA GLY A 82 -1.57 21.16 -10.11
C GLY A 82 -0.26 20.42 -10.33
N ASP A 83 0.44 20.81 -11.40
CA ASP A 83 1.69 20.17 -11.85
C ASP A 83 2.89 20.40 -10.90
N ASP A 84 2.76 21.31 -9.94
CA ASP A 84 3.72 21.63 -8.89
C ASP A 84 3.41 20.93 -7.56
N ALA A 85 2.48 19.97 -7.54
CA ALA A 85 2.18 19.17 -6.37
C ALA A 85 3.42 18.42 -5.84
N GLU A 86 3.52 18.30 -4.53
CA GLU A 86 4.51 17.51 -3.81
C GLU A 86 3.78 16.36 -3.11
N ILE A 87 3.91 15.16 -3.65
CA ILE A 87 3.15 13.99 -3.21
C ILE A 87 4.02 13.09 -2.33
N LEU A 88 3.53 12.81 -1.13
CA LEU A 88 4.07 11.81 -0.22
C LEU A 88 3.15 10.58 -0.26
N MET A 89 3.72 9.39 -0.41
CA MET A 89 3.00 8.13 -0.32
C MET A 89 3.20 7.53 1.07
N PHE A 90 2.12 7.19 1.75
CA PHE A 90 2.15 6.52 3.06
C PHE A 90 1.32 5.24 3.01
N GLY A 91 1.86 4.17 3.54
CA GLY A 91 1.12 2.91 3.65
C GLY A 91 1.45 2.17 4.93
N ILE A 92 0.44 1.47 5.48
CA ILE A 92 0.57 0.63 6.66
C ILE A 92 0.21 -0.82 6.33
N SER A 93 1.01 -1.80 6.75
CA SER A 93 0.81 -3.23 6.55
C SER A 93 0.64 -3.56 5.04
N MET A 94 -0.51 -4.08 4.61
CA MET A 94 -0.81 -4.24 3.18
C MET A 94 -0.58 -2.94 2.40
N GLY A 95 -0.96 -1.79 2.97
CA GLY A 95 -0.73 -0.47 2.38
C GLY A 95 0.75 -0.15 2.20
N ALA A 96 1.61 -0.56 3.13
CA ALA A 96 3.07 -0.45 2.97
C ALA A 96 3.56 -1.29 1.79
N GLY A 97 3.03 -2.51 1.62
CA GLY A 97 3.26 -3.31 0.42
C GLY A 97 2.80 -2.61 -0.86
N ILE A 98 1.62 -1.95 -0.83
CA ILE A 98 1.10 -1.19 -1.98
C ILE A 98 2.08 -0.09 -2.39
N VAL A 99 2.44 0.82 -1.46
CA VAL A 99 3.30 1.98 -1.78
C VAL A 99 4.72 1.56 -2.15
N THR A 100 5.23 0.47 -1.55
CA THR A 100 6.53 -0.10 -1.90
C THR A 100 6.51 -0.73 -3.29
N MET A 101 5.49 -1.52 -3.63
CA MET A 101 5.37 -2.08 -4.99
C MET A 101 5.09 -1.00 -6.03
N LEU A 102 4.37 0.07 -5.66
CA LEU A 102 4.15 1.24 -6.50
C LEU A 102 5.47 1.94 -6.86
N SER A 103 6.46 1.96 -5.95
CA SER A 103 7.75 2.62 -6.20
C SER A 103 8.54 2.02 -7.37
N GLY A 104 8.23 0.81 -7.77
CA GLY A 104 8.82 0.16 -8.94
C GLY A 104 8.13 0.48 -10.27
N GLU A 105 7.06 1.27 -10.26
CA GLU A 105 6.36 1.75 -11.44
C GLU A 105 6.96 3.09 -11.93
N ASP A 106 6.60 3.52 -13.14
CA ASP A 106 7.00 4.81 -13.68
C ASP A 106 6.21 5.95 -13.01
N LEU A 107 6.80 6.52 -11.97
CA LEU A 107 6.16 7.55 -11.15
C LEU A 107 6.47 8.96 -11.66
N PRO A 108 5.50 9.89 -11.64
CA PRO A 108 5.76 11.27 -11.97
C PRO A 108 6.67 11.93 -10.92
N LYS A 109 7.49 12.90 -11.34
CA LYS A 109 8.46 13.65 -10.50
C LYS A 109 7.84 14.34 -9.29
N GLN A 110 6.52 14.49 -9.26
CA GLN A 110 5.77 15.07 -8.16
C GLN A 110 5.68 14.13 -6.94
N VAL A 111 5.85 12.82 -7.12
CA VAL A 111 6.03 11.90 -6.00
C VAL A 111 7.44 12.09 -5.45
N LYS A 112 7.53 12.47 -4.17
CA LYS A 112 8.79 12.89 -3.54
C LYS A 112 9.40 11.86 -2.61
N ALA A 113 8.57 11.10 -1.92
CA ALA A 113 9.03 10.10 -0.96
C ALA A 113 7.94 9.09 -0.64
N ILE A 114 8.36 7.99 -0.03
CA ILE A 114 7.51 6.89 0.40
C ILE A 114 7.76 6.63 1.88
N ILE A 115 6.69 6.36 2.62
CA ILE A 115 6.72 5.86 3.99
C ILE A 115 5.99 4.53 4.03
N ALA A 116 6.70 3.47 4.36
CA ALA A 116 6.19 2.11 4.48
C ALA A 116 6.26 1.67 5.95
N ASP A 117 5.11 1.53 6.58
CA ASP A 117 4.98 1.13 7.98
C ASP A 117 4.53 -0.34 8.05
N CYS A 118 5.32 -1.18 8.74
CA CYS A 118 5.16 -2.63 8.91
C CYS A 118 4.84 -3.39 7.60
N GLY A 119 5.63 -3.14 6.55
CA GLY A 119 5.50 -3.82 5.25
C GLY A 119 6.16 -5.19 5.20
N TYR A 120 5.99 -5.89 4.10
CA TYR A 120 6.52 -7.25 3.86
C TYR A 120 7.39 -7.31 2.59
N THR A 121 8.28 -8.29 2.50
CA THR A 121 9.15 -8.53 1.34
C THR A 121 8.38 -8.86 0.06
N ASN A 122 7.46 -9.82 0.16
CA ASN A 122 6.48 -10.17 -0.88
C ASN A 122 5.30 -10.93 -0.27
N VAL A 123 4.19 -11.00 -1.00
CA VAL A 123 2.95 -11.65 -0.53
C VAL A 123 3.14 -13.15 -0.28
N GLY A 124 4.01 -13.83 -1.03
CA GLY A 124 4.27 -15.25 -0.84
C GLY A 124 5.02 -15.54 0.45
N ASP A 125 6.02 -14.72 0.79
CA ASP A 125 6.79 -14.87 2.03
C ASP A 125 5.92 -14.59 3.24
N GLU A 126 5.12 -13.53 3.19
CA GLU A 126 4.15 -13.20 4.24
C GLU A 126 3.14 -14.33 4.43
N PHE A 127 2.60 -14.86 3.35
CA PHE A 127 1.66 -15.98 3.40
C PHE A 127 2.30 -17.25 4.02
N ASN A 128 3.55 -17.55 3.65
CA ASN A 128 4.29 -18.68 4.21
C ASN A 128 4.57 -18.52 5.71
N TYR A 129 4.90 -17.30 6.13
CA TYR A 129 5.08 -16.97 7.53
C TYR A 129 3.79 -17.18 8.32
N LEU A 130 2.67 -16.62 7.86
CA LEU A 130 1.37 -16.79 8.51
C LEU A 130 0.96 -18.26 8.60
N LEU A 131 1.13 -19.04 7.53
CA LEU A 131 0.83 -20.47 7.56
C LEU A 131 1.61 -21.18 8.66
N LYS A 132 2.91 -20.95 8.72
CA LYS A 132 3.82 -21.68 9.62
C LYS A 132 3.68 -21.21 11.07
N ASP A 133 3.78 -19.90 11.29
CA ASP A 133 3.96 -19.34 12.63
C ASP A 133 2.64 -18.99 13.32
N MET A 134 1.57 -18.65 12.56
CA MET A 134 0.26 -18.37 13.14
C MET A 134 -0.70 -19.56 13.08
N PHE A 135 -0.72 -20.28 11.95
CA PHE A 135 -1.66 -21.40 11.77
C PHE A 135 -1.05 -22.77 12.04
N HIS A 136 0.28 -22.85 12.26
CA HIS A 136 1.02 -24.09 12.46
C HIS A 136 0.81 -25.11 11.35
N LEU A 137 0.65 -24.61 10.11
CA LEU A 137 0.47 -25.41 8.91
C LEU A 137 1.74 -25.41 8.04
N PRO A 138 2.04 -26.52 7.35
CA PRO A 138 3.19 -26.56 6.45
C PRO A 138 2.92 -25.68 5.21
N PRO A 139 3.85 -24.80 4.79
CA PRO A 139 3.71 -24.05 3.56
C PRO A 139 3.49 -24.93 2.33
N TYR A 140 4.22 -26.04 2.21
CA TYR A 140 4.01 -27.01 1.14
C TYR A 140 3.06 -28.14 1.60
N PRO A 141 2.04 -28.52 0.79
CA PRO A 141 1.72 -28.03 -0.57
C PRO A 141 0.73 -26.85 -0.59
N ILE A 142 0.45 -26.19 0.53
CA ILE A 142 -0.65 -25.20 0.66
C ILE A 142 -0.34 -23.94 -0.18
N GLU A 143 0.84 -23.33 0.00
CA GLU A 143 1.19 -22.09 -0.73
C GLU A 143 1.14 -22.27 -2.26
N PRO A 144 1.78 -23.30 -2.87
CA PRO A 144 1.71 -23.47 -4.33
C PRO A 144 0.28 -23.64 -4.85
N LEU A 145 -0.60 -24.31 -4.09
CA LEU A 145 -2.01 -24.48 -4.47
C LEU A 145 -2.76 -23.14 -4.39
N VAL A 146 -2.59 -22.39 -3.29
CA VAL A 146 -3.19 -21.07 -3.12
C VAL A 146 -2.65 -20.11 -4.18
N SER A 147 -1.36 -20.12 -4.45
CA SER A 147 -0.72 -19.30 -5.50
C SER A 147 -1.27 -19.61 -6.89
N ALA A 148 -1.54 -20.89 -7.19
CA ALA A 148 -2.18 -21.28 -8.45
C ALA A 148 -3.64 -20.81 -8.54
N ILE A 149 -4.42 -20.94 -7.45
CA ILE A 149 -5.79 -20.45 -7.37
C ILE A 149 -5.81 -18.92 -7.50
N ASN A 150 -4.89 -18.22 -6.82
CA ASN A 150 -4.76 -16.78 -6.92
C ASN A 150 -4.44 -16.34 -8.36
N TRP A 151 -3.53 -17.04 -9.03
CA TRP A 151 -3.25 -16.77 -10.44
C TRP A 151 -4.49 -16.92 -11.30
N TYR A 152 -5.27 -17.97 -11.11
CA TYR A 152 -6.51 -18.20 -11.88
C TYR A 152 -7.60 -17.16 -11.57
N LYS A 153 -7.80 -16.77 -10.30
CA LYS A 153 -8.89 -15.88 -9.86
C LYS A 153 -8.50 -14.40 -9.94
N VAL A 154 -7.29 -14.06 -9.56
CA VAL A 154 -6.82 -12.68 -9.37
C VAL A 154 -5.82 -12.25 -10.44
N GLY A 155 -5.16 -13.22 -11.11
CA GLY A 155 -4.30 -12.98 -12.27
C GLY A 155 -2.81 -12.79 -11.93
N TYR A 156 -2.35 -13.19 -10.74
CA TYR A 156 -0.92 -13.19 -10.40
C TYR A 156 -0.59 -14.32 -9.41
N ARG A 157 0.65 -14.79 -9.39
CA ARG A 157 1.17 -15.71 -8.36
C ARG A 157 1.66 -14.92 -7.17
N LEU A 158 1.53 -15.46 -5.94
CA LEU A 158 1.81 -14.72 -4.70
C LEU A 158 3.21 -14.09 -4.69
N HIS A 159 4.25 -14.82 -5.08
CA HIS A 159 5.63 -14.29 -5.13
C HIS A 159 5.88 -13.23 -6.22
N ASN A 160 4.98 -13.04 -7.19
CA ASN A 160 5.09 -11.93 -8.14
C ASN A 160 4.81 -10.57 -7.50
N ALA A 161 4.00 -10.55 -6.44
CA ALA A 161 3.72 -9.35 -5.65
C ALA A 161 4.89 -9.09 -4.67
N SER A 162 5.98 -8.56 -5.20
CA SER A 162 7.27 -8.42 -4.51
C SER A 162 7.65 -6.96 -4.32
N CYS A 163 7.75 -6.54 -3.06
CA CYS A 163 8.26 -5.24 -2.67
C CYS A 163 9.76 -5.14 -2.94
N THR A 164 10.52 -6.21 -2.69
CA THR A 164 11.97 -6.25 -2.92
C THR A 164 12.34 -6.08 -4.40
N GLU A 165 11.56 -6.65 -5.33
CA GLU A 165 11.80 -6.44 -6.76
C GLU A 165 11.42 -5.01 -7.21
N ALA A 166 10.40 -4.42 -6.60
CA ALA A 166 10.03 -3.04 -6.86
C ALA A 166 11.11 -2.07 -6.37
N LEU A 167 11.65 -2.29 -5.17
CA LEU A 167 12.71 -1.47 -4.57
C LEU A 167 14.00 -1.43 -5.40
N LYS A 168 14.31 -2.48 -6.18
CA LYS A 168 15.46 -2.46 -7.10
C LYS A 168 15.35 -1.40 -8.20
N LYS A 169 14.13 -0.91 -8.45
CA LYS A 169 13.83 0.10 -9.47
C LYS A 169 13.47 1.46 -8.85
N ASN A 170 13.45 1.53 -7.52
CA ASN A 170 13.03 2.72 -6.80
C ASN A 170 14.19 3.70 -6.63
N ASP A 171 14.02 4.92 -7.12
CA ASP A 171 14.96 6.04 -6.94
C ASP A 171 14.46 7.06 -5.89
N LEU A 172 13.30 6.83 -5.26
CA LEU A 172 12.73 7.75 -4.30
C LEU A 172 13.24 7.49 -2.88
N PRO A 173 13.44 8.54 -2.07
CA PRO A 173 13.65 8.38 -0.64
C PRO A 173 12.51 7.54 -0.03
N THR A 174 12.88 6.49 0.70
CA THR A 174 11.91 5.59 1.33
C THR A 174 12.24 5.45 2.81
N LEU A 175 11.26 5.76 3.66
CA LEU A 175 11.32 5.53 5.10
C LEU A 175 10.59 4.23 5.43
N PHE A 176 11.29 3.28 6.04
CA PHE A 176 10.69 2.09 6.62
C PHE A 176 10.52 2.28 8.12
N ILE A 177 9.34 1.94 8.62
CA ILE A 177 8.98 1.93 10.04
C ILE A 177 8.50 0.52 10.36
N HIS A 178 8.95 -0.05 11.48
CA HIS A 178 8.50 -1.39 11.88
C HIS A 178 8.62 -1.56 13.39
N GLY A 179 7.61 -2.16 14.00
CA GLY A 179 7.67 -2.58 15.40
C GLY A 179 8.50 -3.85 15.56
N ASP A 180 9.42 -3.88 16.50
CA ASP A 180 10.31 -5.05 16.76
C ASP A 180 9.56 -6.26 17.33
N SER A 181 8.35 -6.06 17.83
CA SER A 181 7.48 -7.09 18.39
C SER A 181 6.27 -7.40 17.50
N ASP A 182 6.32 -7.06 16.21
CA ASP A 182 5.26 -7.37 15.27
C ASP A 182 5.21 -8.88 14.99
N ILE A 183 4.08 -9.48 15.38
CA ILE A 183 3.84 -10.92 15.21
C ILE A 183 3.08 -11.27 13.93
N TYR A 184 2.53 -10.27 13.24
CA TYR A 184 1.81 -10.46 11.98
C TYR A 184 2.76 -10.36 10.79
N VAL A 185 3.52 -9.26 10.72
CA VAL A 185 4.57 -9.06 9.74
C VAL A 185 5.89 -8.93 10.49
N PRO A 186 6.75 -9.95 10.48
CA PRO A 186 7.97 -9.91 11.27
C PRO A 186 8.96 -8.86 10.73
N THR A 187 9.65 -8.19 11.64
CA THR A 187 10.56 -7.06 11.35
C THR A 187 11.60 -7.35 10.28
N TYR A 188 12.04 -8.62 10.14
CA TYR A 188 13.01 -8.99 9.11
C TYR A 188 12.48 -8.88 7.66
N MET A 189 11.18 -8.61 7.48
CA MET A 189 10.56 -8.39 6.18
C MET A 189 10.61 -6.91 5.71
N SER A 190 11.11 -6.00 6.55
CA SER A 190 11.26 -4.56 6.19
C SER A 190 12.65 -4.22 5.73
#